data_9ff1f7239afb62fdeb0c19a089f84147
#
_entry.id   9ff1f7239afb62fdeb0c19a089f84147
#
_cell.length_a   1.000
_cell.length_b   1.000
_cell.length_c   1.000
_cell.angle_alpha   90.00
_cell.angle_beta   90.00
_cell.angle_gamma   90.00
#
_symmetry.space_group_name_H-M   'P 1'
#
loop_
_entity.id
_entity.type
_entity.pdbx_description
1 polymer ?
#
loop_
_entity_poly.entity_id
_entity_poly.type
_entity_poly.pdbx_seq_one_letter_code
_entity_poly.pdbx_strand_id
1 'polypeptide(L)'
;MGHDPGIDTAKGLRYTPRVLVEITPHIFLLRGENNGLFPFSHSILIRDEVTALIDTGCGIERLEWLKEHYPPDLVINSHAHPDHIPGNWVFPHLPLLVPCQSFDYTGRIDLVSERFTESKELARQWRDFVRGATGFRDALPTDHYDDGHRFRFGSTELLALHCPGHTCDSYCFLEPTRGIAFTFDMDLSPFGPWYGHPDSEIDDFEASLERVRALKPRMIVSSHMGIVTEDIDARLDVYGGVIAQRERRILNFLSEERTLEEMIQGPLIYNNYPFAADLLRHWEENMLRKHLRRLLERGLVQPTEKGYVRTAKPAD
;
A
#
# COMPACT_ATOMS: atom_id res chain seq x y z
N MET A 1 -38.55 10.02 16.34
CA MET A 1 -38.18 8.95 17.31
C MET A 1 -37.55 7.84 16.49
N GLY A 2 -36.24 7.92 16.33
CA GLY A 2 -35.47 6.97 15.54
C GLY A 2 -35.12 5.76 16.39
N HIS A 3 -35.44 4.58 15.92
CA HIS A 3 -34.98 3.33 16.51
C HIS A 3 -33.46 3.21 16.31
N ASP A 4 -32.74 3.15 17.43
CA ASP A 4 -31.37 2.69 17.53
C ASP A 4 -31.39 1.14 17.41
N PRO A 5 -30.84 0.52 16.37
CA PRO A 5 -30.79 -0.93 16.28
C PRO A 5 -29.64 -1.46 17.12
N GLY A 6 -29.93 -1.74 18.34
CA GLY A 6 -29.57 -2.87 19.15
C GLY A 6 -28.12 -3.28 19.27
N ILE A 7 -27.64 -3.15 20.50
CA ILE A 7 -26.50 -3.86 21.09
C ILE A 7 -26.84 -5.35 21.11
N ASP A 8 -26.14 -6.18 20.33
CA ASP A 8 -26.14 -7.63 20.55
C ASP A 8 -25.24 -7.96 21.76
N THR A 9 -25.90 -8.20 22.90
CA THR A 9 -25.25 -8.43 24.20
C THR A 9 -24.72 -9.85 24.37
N ALA A 10 -24.81 -10.73 23.34
CA ALA A 10 -24.50 -12.16 23.49
C ALA A 10 -23.01 -12.50 23.39
N LYS A 11 -22.15 -11.61 22.85
CA LYS A 11 -20.70 -11.91 22.69
C LYS A 11 -19.74 -10.77 23.05
N GLY A 12 -20.16 -9.72 23.76
CA GLY A 12 -19.24 -8.70 24.31
C GLY A 12 -18.53 -7.79 23.31
N LEU A 13 -18.72 -7.96 22.02
CA LEU A 13 -18.10 -7.18 20.95
C LEU A 13 -19.05 -6.06 20.49
N ARG A 14 -18.70 -4.82 20.82
CA ARG A 14 -19.44 -3.61 20.37
C ARG A 14 -19.02 -3.28 18.93
N TYR A 15 -19.49 -4.02 17.93
CA TYR A 15 -19.39 -3.56 16.55
C TYR A 15 -20.52 -2.58 16.25
N THR A 16 -20.15 -1.31 16.15
CA THR A 16 -21.08 -0.25 15.75
C THR A 16 -21.17 -0.17 14.21
N PRO A 17 -22.27 0.38 13.63
CA PRO A 17 -22.43 0.66 12.19
C PRO A 17 -21.31 1.51 11.54
N ARG A 18 -20.35 2.00 12.31
CA ARG A 18 -19.22 2.83 11.88
C ARG A 18 -18.07 2.07 11.21
N VAL A 19 -18.09 0.74 11.20
CA VAL A 19 -17.01 -0.07 10.60
C VAL A 19 -17.16 -0.15 9.08
N LEU A 20 -18.39 -0.18 8.57
CA LEU A 20 -18.71 -0.22 7.15
C LEU A 20 -19.23 1.14 6.70
N VAL A 21 -18.52 1.77 5.75
CA VAL A 21 -18.88 3.07 5.18
C VAL A 21 -19.36 2.88 3.76
N GLU A 22 -20.61 3.23 3.47
CA GLU A 22 -21.16 3.15 2.12
C GLU A 22 -20.49 4.19 1.21
N ILE A 23 -19.96 3.73 0.08
CA ILE A 23 -19.44 4.55 -1.01
C ILE A 23 -20.50 4.66 -2.11
N THR A 24 -21.10 3.52 -2.46
CA THR A 24 -22.25 3.40 -3.36
C THR A 24 -23.19 2.32 -2.80
N PRO A 25 -24.41 2.13 -3.36
CA PRO A 25 -25.29 1.03 -2.92
C PRO A 25 -24.66 -0.36 -2.93
N HIS A 26 -23.60 -0.55 -3.72
CA HIS A 26 -22.93 -1.84 -3.89
C HIS A 26 -21.46 -1.85 -3.44
N ILE A 27 -20.89 -0.71 -3.09
CA ILE A 27 -19.46 -0.60 -2.73
C ILE A 27 -19.33 0.04 -1.34
N PHE A 28 -18.56 -0.61 -0.47
CA PHE A 28 -18.37 -0.18 0.91
C PHE A 28 -16.89 -0.19 1.28
N LEU A 29 -16.46 0.81 2.04
CA LEU A 29 -15.17 0.79 2.73
C LEU A 29 -15.35 0.08 4.08
N LEU A 30 -14.67 -1.04 4.28
CA LEU A 30 -14.53 -1.69 5.57
C LEU A 30 -13.32 -1.09 6.28
N ARG A 31 -13.57 -0.24 7.28
CA ARG A 31 -12.49 0.43 8.00
C ARG A 31 -11.60 -0.56 8.70
N GLY A 32 -10.30 -0.42 8.52
CA GLY A 32 -9.29 -1.20 9.22
C GLY A 32 -9.19 -0.85 10.72
N GLU A 33 -8.73 -1.78 11.53
CA GLU A 33 -8.33 -1.50 12.91
C GLU A 33 -7.31 -0.36 12.93
N ASN A 34 -7.14 0.28 14.07
CA ASN A 34 -6.30 1.47 14.20
C ASN A 34 -6.55 2.50 13.07
N ASN A 35 -7.81 2.61 12.62
CA ASN A 35 -8.23 3.48 11.51
C ASN A 35 -7.44 3.24 10.19
N GLY A 36 -7.05 2.00 9.93
CA GLY A 36 -6.28 1.61 8.74
C GLY A 36 -4.81 2.03 8.77
N LEU A 37 -4.29 2.50 9.89
CA LEU A 37 -2.87 2.79 10.03
C LEU A 37 -2.09 1.49 10.16
N PHE A 38 -0.93 1.43 9.48
CA PHE A 38 -0.04 0.27 9.56
C PHE A 38 0.11 -0.25 11.01
N PRO A 39 0.03 -1.56 11.28
CA PRO A 39 0.06 -2.68 10.33
C PRO A 39 -1.32 -3.14 9.81
N PHE A 40 -2.30 -2.26 9.79
CA PHE A 40 -3.64 -2.52 9.23
C PHE A 40 -3.88 -1.64 7.99
N SER A 41 -4.82 -2.07 7.16
CA SER A 41 -5.33 -1.32 6.02
C SER A 41 -6.86 -1.33 5.99
N HIS A 42 -7.47 -0.44 5.23
CA HIS A 42 -8.89 -0.57 4.91
C HIS A 42 -9.09 -1.62 3.82
N SER A 43 -10.21 -2.36 3.89
CA SER A 43 -10.63 -3.29 2.84
C SER A 43 -11.82 -2.72 2.08
N ILE A 44 -12.06 -3.19 0.85
CA ILE A 44 -13.23 -2.80 0.05
C ILE A 44 -14.16 -4.01 -0.07
N LEU A 45 -15.41 -3.81 0.27
CA LEU A 45 -16.47 -4.80 0.10
C LEU A 45 -17.36 -4.39 -1.07
N ILE A 46 -17.46 -5.26 -2.07
CA ILE A 46 -18.44 -5.17 -3.15
C ILE A 46 -19.61 -6.09 -2.79
N ARG A 47 -20.83 -5.56 -2.85
CA ARG A 47 -22.08 -6.30 -2.60
C ARG A 47 -23.04 -6.09 -3.76
N ASP A 48 -22.92 -6.95 -4.76
CA ASP A 48 -23.77 -6.95 -5.94
C ASP A 48 -24.28 -8.40 -6.17
N GLU A 49 -24.49 -8.85 -7.39
CA GLU A 49 -24.83 -10.27 -7.70
C GLU A 49 -23.73 -11.22 -7.20
N VAL A 50 -22.46 -10.77 -7.23
CA VAL A 50 -21.32 -11.43 -6.62
C VAL A 50 -20.78 -10.53 -5.51
N THR A 51 -20.54 -11.10 -4.33
CA THR A 51 -19.93 -10.39 -3.20
C THR A 51 -18.42 -10.61 -3.21
N ALA A 52 -17.64 -9.55 -3.30
CA ALA A 52 -16.17 -9.62 -3.31
C ALA A 52 -15.56 -8.80 -2.17
N LEU A 53 -14.51 -9.33 -1.57
CA LEU A 53 -13.67 -8.61 -0.62
C LEU A 53 -12.32 -8.29 -1.28
N ILE A 54 -11.95 -7.02 -1.31
CA ILE A 54 -10.65 -6.58 -1.80
C ILE A 54 -9.79 -6.21 -0.61
N ASP A 55 -8.65 -6.88 -0.49
CA ASP A 55 -7.72 -6.89 0.64
C ASP A 55 -8.34 -7.36 1.96
N THR A 56 -7.49 -7.90 2.82
CA THR A 56 -7.89 -8.52 4.10
C THR A 56 -7.15 -7.91 5.29
N GLY A 57 -6.63 -6.71 5.13
CA GLY A 57 -5.84 -6.01 6.15
C GLY A 57 -6.64 -5.26 7.21
N CYS A 58 -7.96 -5.35 7.18
CA CYS A 58 -8.80 -4.58 8.10
C CYS A 58 -8.82 -5.10 9.54
N GLY A 59 -8.15 -6.23 9.81
CA GLY A 59 -8.12 -6.89 11.12
C GLY A 59 -8.97 -8.16 11.16
N ILE A 60 -8.46 -9.19 11.85
CA ILE A 60 -9.06 -10.53 11.84
C ILE A 60 -10.48 -10.53 12.42
N GLU A 61 -10.71 -9.82 13.52
CA GLU A 61 -12.06 -9.75 14.13
C GLU A 61 -13.10 -9.14 13.18
N ARG A 62 -12.71 -8.17 12.36
CA ARG A 62 -13.58 -7.54 11.35
C ARG A 62 -13.85 -8.48 10.19
N LEU A 63 -12.88 -9.27 9.79
CA LEU A 63 -13.05 -10.28 8.74
C LEU A 63 -13.99 -11.40 9.19
N GLU A 64 -13.86 -11.88 10.43
CA GLU A 64 -14.77 -12.89 11.00
C GLU A 64 -16.19 -12.32 11.11
N TRP A 65 -16.36 -11.07 11.56
CA TRP A 65 -17.65 -10.39 11.54
C TRP A 65 -18.21 -10.28 10.11
N LEU A 66 -17.39 -9.87 9.14
CA LEU A 66 -17.81 -9.77 7.73
C LEU A 66 -18.28 -11.13 7.20
N LYS A 67 -17.54 -12.19 7.48
CA LYS A 67 -17.86 -13.56 7.08
C LYS A 67 -19.22 -14.03 7.61
N GLU A 68 -19.60 -13.62 8.81
CA GLU A 68 -20.91 -13.95 9.40
C GLU A 68 -22.06 -13.11 8.81
N HIS A 69 -21.83 -11.84 8.48
CA HIS A 69 -22.91 -10.89 8.12
C HIS A 69 -22.98 -10.62 6.61
N TYR A 70 -21.86 -10.67 5.91
CA TYR A 70 -21.73 -10.36 4.48
C TYR A 70 -20.70 -11.30 3.85
N PRO A 71 -20.96 -12.64 3.83
CA PRO A 71 -19.98 -13.61 3.34
C PRO A 71 -19.58 -13.29 1.89
N PRO A 72 -18.28 -13.13 1.60
CA PRO A 72 -17.81 -12.95 0.24
C PRO A 72 -17.85 -14.27 -0.55
N ASP A 73 -17.98 -14.15 -1.87
CA ASP A 73 -17.86 -15.26 -2.81
C ASP A 73 -16.40 -15.43 -3.28
N LEU A 74 -15.61 -14.34 -3.22
CA LEU A 74 -14.18 -14.35 -3.56
C LEU A 74 -13.42 -13.25 -2.82
N VAL A 75 -12.09 -13.43 -2.76
CA VAL A 75 -11.13 -12.45 -2.24
C VAL A 75 -10.20 -12.01 -3.37
N ILE A 76 -9.90 -10.73 -3.45
CA ILE A 76 -8.97 -10.14 -4.40
C ILE A 76 -7.91 -9.37 -3.60
N ASN A 77 -6.63 -9.54 -3.87
CA ASN A 77 -5.60 -8.69 -3.28
C ASN A 77 -5.11 -7.65 -4.28
N SER A 78 -4.88 -6.43 -3.82
CA SER A 78 -4.34 -5.33 -4.62
C SER A 78 -2.83 -5.47 -4.87
N HIS A 79 -2.12 -6.01 -3.89
CA HIS A 79 -0.69 -6.34 -3.92
C HIS A 79 -0.32 -7.24 -2.73
N ALA A 80 0.94 -7.68 -2.63
CA ALA A 80 1.37 -8.71 -1.66
C ALA A 80 1.89 -8.15 -0.33
N HIS A 81 1.65 -6.89 0.02
CA HIS A 81 2.06 -6.37 1.32
C HIS A 81 1.32 -7.06 2.48
N PRO A 82 2.04 -7.33 3.58
CA PRO A 82 1.48 -8.09 4.71
C PRO A 82 0.33 -7.42 5.46
N ASP A 83 0.16 -6.12 5.31
CA ASP A 83 -0.99 -5.39 5.87
C ASP A 83 -2.20 -5.38 4.94
N HIS A 84 -2.08 -5.96 3.73
CA HIS A 84 -3.18 -6.15 2.77
C HIS A 84 -3.68 -7.59 2.70
N ILE A 85 -2.82 -8.56 2.97
CA ILE A 85 -3.11 -9.98 2.77
C ILE A 85 -3.21 -10.82 4.06
N PRO A 86 -3.10 -10.25 5.30
CA PRO A 86 -2.86 -11.06 6.48
C PRO A 86 -4.04 -11.93 6.87
N GLY A 87 -5.24 -11.58 6.44
CA GLY A 87 -6.49 -12.27 6.74
C GLY A 87 -7.01 -13.18 5.62
N ASN A 88 -6.27 -13.41 4.54
CA ASN A 88 -6.70 -14.30 3.45
C ASN A 88 -7.11 -15.70 3.96
N TRP A 89 -6.42 -16.21 4.97
CA TRP A 89 -6.70 -17.50 5.60
C TRP A 89 -8.07 -17.61 6.30
N VAL A 90 -8.74 -16.50 6.57
CA VAL A 90 -10.11 -16.49 7.14
C VAL A 90 -11.12 -17.07 6.13
N PHE A 91 -10.78 -17.07 4.85
CA PHE A 91 -11.62 -17.51 3.74
C PHE A 91 -11.00 -18.67 2.95
N PRO A 92 -10.69 -19.82 3.60
CA PRO A 92 -9.82 -20.86 3.02
C PRO A 92 -10.39 -21.60 1.81
N HIS A 93 -11.69 -21.47 1.53
CA HIS A 93 -12.37 -22.18 0.46
C HIS A 93 -12.84 -21.27 -0.68
N LEU A 94 -12.56 -19.97 -0.57
CA LEU A 94 -12.96 -19.02 -1.60
C LEU A 94 -11.86 -18.89 -2.67
N PRO A 95 -12.21 -18.54 -3.89
CA PRO A 95 -11.24 -18.06 -4.85
C PRO A 95 -10.49 -16.87 -4.28
N LEU A 96 -9.15 -16.95 -4.34
CA LEU A 96 -8.23 -15.88 -3.95
C LEU A 96 -7.45 -15.46 -5.21
N LEU A 97 -7.74 -14.27 -5.70
CA LEU A 97 -7.13 -13.69 -6.89
C LEU A 97 -6.09 -12.64 -6.49
N VAL A 98 -4.90 -12.75 -7.06
CA VAL A 98 -3.78 -11.86 -6.76
C VAL A 98 -3.16 -11.32 -8.06
N PRO A 99 -2.35 -10.25 -8.04
CA PRO A 99 -1.58 -9.82 -9.19
C PRO A 99 -0.70 -10.95 -9.76
N CYS A 100 -0.60 -11.05 -11.09
CA CYS A 100 0.22 -12.09 -11.73
C CYS A 100 1.70 -12.00 -11.31
N GLN A 101 2.20 -10.79 -11.04
CA GLN A 101 3.58 -10.54 -10.63
C GLN A 101 3.93 -11.15 -9.27
N SER A 102 2.93 -11.38 -8.42
CA SER A 102 3.13 -11.90 -7.06
C SER A 102 2.49 -13.27 -6.82
N PHE A 103 1.92 -13.91 -7.84
CA PHE A 103 1.20 -15.19 -7.73
C PHE A 103 2.03 -16.29 -7.05
N ASP A 104 3.33 -16.36 -7.36
CA ASP A 104 4.20 -17.43 -6.85
C ASP A 104 4.56 -17.28 -5.36
N TYR A 105 4.44 -16.08 -4.78
CA TYR A 105 4.88 -15.80 -3.41
C TYR A 105 3.78 -15.24 -2.49
N THR A 106 2.71 -14.64 -3.03
CA THR A 106 1.60 -14.13 -2.21
C THR A 106 1.06 -15.23 -1.32
N GLY A 107 0.87 -14.90 -0.04
CA GLY A 107 0.36 -15.83 0.96
C GLY A 107 1.39 -16.82 1.51
N ARG A 108 2.65 -16.72 1.14
CA ARG A 108 3.77 -17.46 1.72
C ARG A 108 4.70 -16.51 2.45
N ILE A 109 4.53 -16.36 3.75
CA ILE A 109 5.25 -15.32 4.52
C ILE A 109 6.77 -15.44 4.41
N ASP A 110 7.30 -16.65 4.27
CA ASP A 110 8.74 -16.86 4.12
C ASP A 110 9.24 -16.23 2.80
N LEU A 111 8.55 -16.48 1.68
CA LEU A 111 8.92 -15.91 0.38
C LEU A 111 8.70 -14.39 0.33
N VAL A 112 7.57 -13.92 0.87
CA VAL A 112 7.27 -12.48 0.95
C VAL A 112 8.37 -11.75 1.73
N SER A 113 8.74 -12.27 2.92
CA SER A 113 9.73 -11.63 3.77
C SER A 113 11.13 -11.62 3.17
N GLU A 114 11.56 -12.71 2.52
CA GLU A 114 12.86 -12.82 1.85
C GLU A 114 12.94 -11.84 0.67
N ARG A 115 11.87 -11.73 -0.12
CA ARG A 115 11.79 -10.80 -1.24
C ARG A 115 11.85 -9.33 -0.79
N PHE A 116 11.23 -9.00 0.33
CA PHE A 116 11.12 -7.60 0.80
C PHE A 116 12.30 -7.11 1.62
N THR A 117 13.18 -8.00 2.10
CA THR A 117 14.30 -7.60 2.94
C THR A 117 15.67 -7.97 2.38
N GLU A 118 15.76 -8.90 1.42
CA GLU A 118 17.02 -9.43 0.85
C GLU A 118 18.03 -9.89 1.92
N SER A 119 17.59 -10.09 3.16
CA SER A 119 18.39 -10.49 4.32
C SER A 119 17.66 -11.52 5.14
N LYS A 120 18.27 -12.69 5.34
CA LYS A 120 17.66 -13.77 6.15
C LYS A 120 17.33 -13.34 7.58
N GLU A 121 18.18 -12.53 8.20
CA GLU A 121 17.96 -12.04 9.55
C GLU A 121 16.81 -11.02 9.59
N LEU A 122 16.78 -10.03 8.68
CA LEU A 122 15.69 -9.07 8.58
C LEU A 122 14.39 -9.76 8.17
N ALA A 123 14.45 -10.77 7.27
CA ALA A 123 13.28 -11.57 6.90
C ALA A 123 12.66 -12.29 8.12
N ARG A 124 13.50 -12.85 9.01
CA ARG A 124 13.03 -13.47 10.26
C ARG A 124 12.34 -12.44 11.16
N GLN A 125 12.98 -11.29 11.41
CA GLN A 125 12.40 -10.21 12.22
C GLN A 125 11.08 -9.72 11.63
N TRP A 126 11.02 -9.56 10.30
CA TRP A 126 9.82 -9.13 9.58
C TRP A 126 8.67 -10.14 9.73
N ARG A 127 8.93 -11.43 9.54
CA ARG A 127 7.93 -12.50 9.74
C ARG A 127 7.36 -12.50 11.16
N ASP A 128 8.25 -12.41 12.16
CA ASP A 128 7.84 -12.44 13.56
C ASP A 128 6.97 -11.23 13.90
N PHE A 129 7.35 -10.05 13.41
CA PHE A 129 6.58 -8.83 13.54
C PHE A 129 5.20 -8.94 12.86
N VAL A 130 5.16 -9.35 11.60
CA VAL A 130 3.90 -9.47 10.83
C VAL A 130 2.96 -10.48 11.49
N ARG A 131 3.44 -11.67 11.84
CA ARG A 131 2.60 -12.69 12.52
C ARG A 131 2.05 -12.19 13.85
N GLY A 132 2.88 -11.50 14.62
CA GLY A 132 2.47 -10.96 15.93
C GLY A 132 1.50 -9.79 15.83
N ALA A 133 1.70 -8.89 14.86
CA ALA A 133 0.92 -7.66 14.74
C ALA A 133 -0.41 -7.85 14.00
N THR A 134 -0.47 -8.74 13.00
CA THR A 134 -1.62 -8.86 12.09
C THR A 134 -2.36 -10.19 12.18
N GLY A 135 -1.80 -11.19 12.87
CA GLY A 135 -2.36 -12.54 12.88
C GLY A 135 -2.20 -13.28 11.54
N PHE A 136 -1.22 -12.91 10.74
CA PHE A 136 -0.92 -13.51 9.44
C PHE A 136 -0.77 -15.04 9.53
N ARG A 137 -1.41 -15.73 8.59
CA ARG A 137 -1.19 -17.16 8.30
C ARG A 137 -1.12 -17.34 6.80
N ASP A 138 -0.35 -18.32 6.35
CA ASP A 138 -0.22 -18.65 4.94
C ASP A 138 -1.57 -19.03 4.33
N ALA A 139 -1.84 -18.47 3.15
CA ALA A 139 -3.03 -18.75 2.34
C ALA A 139 -2.66 -18.58 0.87
N LEU A 140 -2.69 -19.68 0.12
CA LEU A 140 -2.23 -19.70 -1.27
C LEU A 140 -3.30 -19.15 -2.20
N PRO A 141 -2.93 -18.31 -3.20
CA PRO A 141 -3.85 -17.85 -4.22
C PRO A 141 -4.32 -19.02 -5.10
N THR A 142 -5.53 -18.90 -5.61
CA THR A 142 -6.13 -19.88 -6.53
C THR A 142 -6.00 -19.47 -7.99
N ASP A 143 -5.88 -18.16 -8.24
CA ASP A 143 -5.76 -17.60 -9.58
C ASP A 143 -5.10 -16.20 -9.51
N HIS A 144 -4.82 -15.63 -10.68
CA HIS A 144 -4.19 -14.31 -10.80
C HIS A 144 -4.92 -13.45 -11.85
N TYR A 145 -4.60 -12.15 -11.84
CA TYR A 145 -5.09 -11.19 -12.82
C TYR A 145 -3.98 -10.27 -13.32
N ASP A 146 -4.19 -9.70 -14.51
CA ASP A 146 -3.26 -8.83 -15.21
C ASP A 146 -3.81 -7.42 -15.41
N ASP A 147 -2.97 -6.52 -15.94
CA ASP A 147 -3.39 -5.17 -16.34
C ASP A 147 -4.54 -5.22 -17.36
N GLY A 148 -5.55 -4.41 -17.12
CA GLY A 148 -6.75 -4.37 -17.95
C GLY A 148 -7.79 -5.44 -17.63
N HIS A 149 -7.56 -6.33 -16.64
CA HIS A 149 -8.56 -7.29 -16.20
C HIS A 149 -9.83 -6.58 -15.72
N ARG A 150 -11.01 -7.12 -16.08
CA ARG A 150 -12.31 -6.59 -15.68
C ARG A 150 -13.01 -7.54 -14.74
N PHE A 151 -13.09 -7.15 -13.49
CA PHE A 151 -13.91 -7.84 -12.50
C PHE A 151 -15.37 -7.42 -12.66
N ARG A 152 -16.29 -8.38 -12.84
CA ARG A 152 -17.73 -8.13 -12.97
C ARG A 152 -18.46 -8.79 -11.81
N PHE A 153 -19.21 -7.98 -11.06
CA PHE A 153 -19.91 -8.42 -9.84
C PHE A 153 -21.43 -8.34 -9.98
N GLY A 154 -21.94 -8.08 -11.17
CA GLY A 154 -23.32 -7.76 -11.52
C GLY A 154 -23.37 -6.42 -12.23
N SER A 155 -24.02 -5.42 -11.64
CA SER A 155 -24.03 -4.05 -12.15
C SER A 155 -22.72 -3.28 -11.88
N THR A 156 -21.91 -3.75 -10.95
CA THR A 156 -20.63 -3.17 -10.58
C THR A 156 -19.49 -3.83 -11.38
N GLU A 157 -18.68 -3.03 -12.03
CA GLU A 157 -17.45 -3.47 -12.71
C GLU A 157 -16.24 -2.72 -12.15
N LEU A 158 -15.13 -3.41 -11.96
CA LEU A 158 -13.82 -2.80 -11.66
C LEU A 158 -12.82 -3.16 -12.75
N LEU A 159 -12.08 -2.16 -13.24
CA LEU A 159 -10.96 -2.33 -14.15
C LEU A 159 -9.67 -2.33 -13.34
N ALA A 160 -8.90 -3.41 -13.42
CA ALA A 160 -7.57 -3.50 -12.83
C ALA A 160 -6.56 -2.71 -13.66
N LEU A 161 -5.76 -1.88 -13.00
CA LEU A 161 -4.72 -1.04 -13.58
C LEU A 161 -3.41 -1.33 -12.88
N HIS A 162 -2.44 -1.90 -13.58
CA HIS A 162 -1.11 -2.12 -13.04
C HIS A 162 -0.44 -0.77 -12.76
N CYS A 163 -0.17 -0.47 -11.51
CA CYS A 163 0.39 0.79 -11.02
C CYS A 163 1.61 0.50 -10.14
N PRO A 164 2.73 0.00 -10.74
CA PRO A 164 3.93 -0.33 -10.01
C PRO A 164 4.62 0.91 -9.42
N GLY A 165 5.60 0.66 -8.55
CA GLY A 165 6.43 1.70 -7.96
C GLY A 165 6.45 1.63 -6.44
N HIS A 166 5.28 1.46 -5.80
CA HIS A 166 5.20 1.07 -4.40
C HIS A 166 5.76 -0.35 -4.21
N THR A 167 5.23 -1.30 -4.97
CA THR A 167 5.80 -2.63 -5.25
C THR A 167 5.65 -2.92 -6.74
N CYS A 168 6.34 -3.94 -7.25
CA CYS A 168 6.23 -4.35 -8.66
C CYS A 168 4.85 -4.92 -9.01
N ASP A 169 4.08 -5.39 -8.03
CA ASP A 169 2.77 -6.01 -8.13
C ASP A 169 1.61 -5.10 -7.70
N SER A 170 1.85 -3.81 -7.52
CA SER A 170 0.80 -2.87 -7.10
C SER A 170 -0.22 -2.61 -8.20
N TYR A 171 -1.50 -2.71 -7.85
CA TYR A 171 -2.62 -2.38 -8.72
C TYR A 171 -3.52 -1.32 -8.10
N CYS A 172 -4.06 -0.46 -8.96
CA CYS A 172 -5.23 0.36 -8.67
C CYS A 172 -6.45 -0.25 -9.35
N PHE A 173 -7.65 0.00 -8.83
CA PHE A 173 -8.89 -0.40 -9.52
C PHE A 173 -9.72 0.84 -9.84
N LEU A 174 -10.32 0.84 -11.03
CA LEU A 174 -11.24 1.89 -11.45
C LEU A 174 -12.67 1.34 -11.54
N GLU A 175 -13.60 1.96 -10.83
CA GLU A 175 -15.02 1.86 -11.12
C GLU A 175 -15.39 2.95 -12.16
N PRO A 176 -15.61 2.58 -13.43
CA PRO A 176 -15.64 3.57 -14.51
C PRO A 176 -16.94 4.37 -14.58
N THR A 177 -18.04 3.83 -14.06
CA THR A 177 -19.37 4.46 -14.15
C THR A 177 -19.47 5.73 -13.32
N ARG A 178 -18.87 5.71 -12.11
CA ARG A 178 -18.89 6.85 -11.17
C ARG A 178 -17.55 7.56 -11.09
N GLY A 179 -16.49 7.00 -11.72
CA GLY A 179 -15.15 7.56 -11.69
C GLY A 179 -14.50 7.41 -10.31
N ILE A 180 -14.63 6.23 -9.68
CA ILE A 180 -14.01 5.95 -8.39
C ILE A 180 -12.71 5.19 -8.64
N ALA A 181 -11.58 5.75 -8.17
CA ALA A 181 -10.29 5.08 -8.20
C ALA A 181 -9.95 4.53 -6.81
N PHE A 182 -9.75 3.22 -6.72
CA PHE A 182 -9.20 2.55 -5.54
C PHE A 182 -7.69 2.47 -5.72
N THR A 183 -6.95 3.25 -4.97
CA THR A 183 -5.51 3.45 -5.20
C THR A 183 -4.63 2.74 -4.18
N PHE A 184 -5.24 2.13 -3.18
CA PHE A 184 -4.56 1.37 -2.12
C PHE A 184 -3.38 2.14 -1.52
N ASP A 185 -2.13 1.74 -1.75
CA ASP A 185 -0.93 2.35 -1.15
C ASP A 185 -0.34 3.53 -1.94
N MET A 186 -1.00 3.94 -3.00
CA MET A 186 -0.95 5.32 -3.47
C MET A 186 -1.96 6.12 -2.63
N ASP A 187 -1.64 6.28 -1.33
CA ASP A 187 -2.60 6.54 -0.26
C ASP A 187 -2.86 8.03 0.01
N LEU A 188 -2.13 8.92 -0.67
CA LEU A 188 -2.18 10.38 -0.50
C LEU A 188 -1.85 10.85 0.92
N SER A 189 -1.11 10.06 1.69
CA SER A 189 -0.68 10.40 3.05
C SER A 189 0.35 11.52 3.06
N PRO A 190 0.49 12.26 4.18
CA PRO A 190 1.54 13.28 4.31
C PRO A 190 2.97 12.75 4.27
N PHE A 191 3.16 11.44 4.52
CA PHE A 191 4.46 10.80 4.34
C PHE A 191 4.91 10.84 2.88
N GLY A 192 3.96 10.81 1.94
CA GLY A 192 4.20 10.70 0.51
C GLY A 192 4.49 9.27 0.06
N PRO A 193 4.89 9.08 -1.20
CA PRO A 193 5.15 7.77 -1.77
C PRO A 193 6.15 6.94 -0.95
N TRP A 194 5.80 5.67 -0.71
CA TRP A 194 6.70 4.72 -0.07
C TRP A 194 7.22 3.71 -1.11
N TYR A 195 8.52 3.55 -1.19
CA TYR A 195 9.24 2.68 -2.14
C TYR A 195 10.47 2.04 -1.49
N GLY A 196 10.29 1.48 -0.28
CA GLY A 196 11.39 0.91 0.51
C GLY A 196 11.79 -0.51 0.14
N HIS A 197 10.99 -1.24 -0.64
CA HIS A 197 11.33 -2.59 -1.05
C HIS A 197 12.35 -2.62 -2.20
N PRO A 198 13.10 -3.71 -2.34
CA PRO A 198 14.08 -3.86 -3.43
C PRO A 198 13.46 -3.68 -4.82
N ASP A 199 12.24 -4.20 -5.03
CA ASP A 199 11.49 -4.16 -6.28
C ASP A 199 10.59 -2.92 -6.46
N SER A 200 10.65 -1.96 -5.55
CA SER A 200 10.01 -0.65 -5.70
C SER A 200 10.84 0.23 -6.64
N GLU A 201 10.19 1.10 -7.41
CA GLU A 201 10.88 2.04 -8.31
C GLU A 201 10.20 3.42 -8.31
N ILE A 202 11.02 4.49 -8.19
CA ILE A 202 10.48 5.85 -8.10
C ILE A 202 9.87 6.29 -9.44
N ASP A 203 10.53 5.98 -10.56
CA ASP A 203 10.07 6.39 -11.89
C ASP A 203 8.76 5.68 -12.26
N ASP A 204 8.62 4.41 -11.90
CA ASP A 204 7.36 3.67 -12.05
C ASP A 204 6.27 4.26 -11.17
N PHE A 205 6.61 4.69 -9.94
CA PHE A 205 5.63 5.32 -9.03
C PHE A 205 5.12 6.64 -9.63
N GLU A 206 6.02 7.49 -10.14
CA GLU A 206 5.67 8.74 -10.80
C GLU A 206 4.79 8.49 -12.03
N ALA A 207 5.12 7.48 -12.86
CA ALA A 207 4.32 7.10 -14.01
C ALA A 207 2.93 6.57 -13.61
N SER A 208 2.86 5.77 -12.55
CA SER A 208 1.59 5.26 -11.99
C SER A 208 0.72 6.37 -11.44
N LEU A 209 1.31 7.37 -10.78
CA LEU A 209 0.61 8.55 -10.28
C LEU A 209 -0.03 9.34 -11.44
N GLU A 210 0.72 9.55 -12.51
CA GLU A 210 0.20 10.22 -13.73
C GLU A 210 -0.87 9.37 -14.44
N ARG A 211 -0.75 8.04 -14.43
CA ARG A 211 -1.78 7.13 -14.93
C ARG A 211 -3.09 7.33 -14.17
N VAL A 212 -3.05 7.37 -12.83
CA VAL A 212 -4.24 7.62 -11.99
C VAL A 212 -4.79 9.03 -12.23
N ARG A 213 -3.94 10.05 -12.32
CA ARG A 213 -4.34 11.44 -12.63
C ARG A 213 -5.10 11.52 -13.97
N ALA A 214 -4.59 10.84 -15.00
CA ALA A 214 -5.20 10.84 -16.34
C ALA A 214 -6.62 10.25 -16.38
N LEU A 215 -6.99 9.42 -15.39
CA LEU A 215 -8.37 8.92 -15.24
C LEU A 215 -9.35 10.01 -14.80
N LYS A 216 -8.87 11.14 -14.28
CA LYS A 216 -9.67 12.23 -13.71
C LYS A 216 -10.72 11.70 -12.71
N PRO A 217 -10.30 10.96 -11.68
CA PRO A 217 -11.23 10.35 -10.74
C PRO A 217 -12.03 11.42 -10.01
N ARG A 218 -13.31 11.14 -9.78
CA ARG A 218 -14.19 11.97 -8.95
C ARG A 218 -14.06 11.64 -7.46
N MET A 219 -13.50 10.49 -7.17
CA MET A 219 -13.25 9.99 -5.83
C MET A 219 -12.01 9.10 -5.86
N ILE A 220 -11.17 9.24 -4.86
CA ILE A 220 -10.08 8.30 -4.56
C ILE A 220 -10.42 7.59 -3.25
N VAL A 221 -10.22 6.28 -3.20
CA VAL A 221 -10.32 5.46 -2.00
C VAL A 221 -9.00 4.74 -1.80
N SER A 222 -8.35 5.01 -0.68
CA SER A 222 -7.04 4.44 -0.37
C SER A 222 -7.06 3.60 0.90
N SER A 223 -6.02 2.77 1.09
CA SER A 223 -5.95 1.80 2.17
C SER A 223 -5.71 2.42 3.53
N HIS A 224 -5.05 3.58 3.59
CA HIS A 224 -4.65 4.19 4.86
C HIS A 224 -5.34 5.53 5.14
N MET A 225 -5.71 6.28 4.10
CA MET A 225 -6.37 7.59 4.25
C MET A 225 -7.87 7.55 3.98
N GLY A 226 -8.39 6.42 3.46
CA GLY A 226 -9.82 6.25 3.20
C GLY A 226 -10.30 7.04 1.98
N ILE A 227 -11.43 7.75 2.12
CA ILE A 227 -12.16 8.36 1.00
C ILE A 227 -11.75 9.83 0.84
N VAL A 228 -11.39 10.21 -0.39
CA VAL A 228 -11.04 11.58 -0.82
C VAL A 228 -11.93 11.99 -1.99
N THR A 229 -12.66 13.10 -1.85
CA THR A 229 -13.60 13.61 -2.86
C THR A 229 -13.31 15.05 -3.28
N GLU A 230 -12.45 15.74 -2.54
CA GLU A 230 -12.16 17.16 -2.77
C GLU A 230 -10.68 17.36 -3.10
N ASP A 231 -10.40 18.33 -3.99
CA ASP A 231 -9.06 18.77 -4.35
C ASP A 231 -8.13 17.63 -4.80
N ILE A 232 -8.67 16.62 -5.51
CA ILE A 232 -7.96 15.40 -5.87
C ILE A 232 -6.66 15.71 -6.61
N ASP A 233 -6.69 16.59 -7.64
CA ASP A 233 -5.48 16.93 -8.41
C ASP A 233 -4.43 17.62 -7.53
N ALA A 234 -4.85 18.55 -6.66
CA ALA A 234 -3.93 19.22 -5.74
C ALA A 234 -3.33 18.23 -4.69
N ARG A 235 -4.12 17.26 -4.24
CA ARG A 235 -3.62 16.21 -3.33
C ARG A 235 -2.64 15.27 -4.01
N LEU A 236 -2.88 14.91 -5.27
CA LEU A 236 -1.94 14.14 -6.08
C LEU A 236 -0.63 14.92 -6.31
N ASP A 237 -0.71 16.24 -6.54
CA ASP A 237 0.48 17.12 -6.67
C ASP A 237 1.29 17.17 -5.37
N VAL A 238 0.62 17.36 -4.23
CA VAL A 238 1.28 17.39 -2.93
C VAL A 238 1.95 16.05 -2.64
N TYR A 239 1.24 14.95 -2.87
CA TYR A 239 1.73 13.60 -2.62
C TYR A 239 2.95 13.27 -3.50
N GLY A 240 2.84 13.42 -4.82
CA GLY A 240 3.96 13.18 -5.75
C GLY A 240 5.13 14.15 -5.52
N GLY A 241 4.83 15.41 -5.18
CA GLY A 241 5.82 16.42 -4.87
C GLY A 241 6.76 16.11 -3.72
N VAL A 242 6.39 15.14 -2.84
CA VAL A 242 7.27 14.67 -1.75
C VAL A 242 8.55 14.03 -2.30
N ILE A 243 8.50 13.35 -3.45
CA ILE A 243 9.70 12.79 -4.10
C ILE A 243 10.74 13.88 -4.36
N ALA A 244 10.33 14.96 -5.01
CA ALA A 244 11.22 16.10 -5.26
C ALA A 244 11.67 16.81 -3.97
N GLN A 245 10.85 16.81 -2.92
CA GLN A 245 11.25 17.35 -1.61
C GLN A 245 12.35 16.49 -0.96
N ARG A 246 12.26 15.15 -1.07
CA ARG A 246 13.29 14.23 -0.60
C ARG A 246 14.60 14.43 -1.38
N GLU A 247 14.55 14.54 -2.71
CA GLU A 247 15.73 14.86 -3.53
C GLU A 247 16.40 16.18 -3.11
N ARG A 248 15.62 17.23 -2.88
CA ARG A 248 16.18 18.50 -2.36
C ARG A 248 16.85 18.35 -1.00
N ARG A 249 16.27 17.57 -0.07
CA ARG A 249 16.90 17.30 1.24
C ARG A 249 18.22 16.54 1.08
N ILE A 250 18.25 15.52 0.23
CA ILE A 250 19.44 14.73 -0.08
C ILE A 250 20.53 15.63 -0.69
N LEU A 251 20.21 16.44 -1.69
CA LEU A 251 21.16 17.38 -2.32
C LEU A 251 21.70 18.42 -1.32
N ASN A 252 20.90 18.89 -0.39
CA ASN A 252 21.35 19.80 0.66
C ASN A 252 22.28 19.10 1.67
N PHE A 253 21.99 17.84 2.02
CA PHE A 253 22.84 17.04 2.90
C PHE A 253 24.19 16.73 2.24
N LEU A 254 24.21 16.52 0.93
CA LEU A 254 25.39 16.27 0.10
C LEU A 254 26.11 17.56 -0.36
N SER A 255 25.85 18.73 0.28
CA SER A 255 26.64 19.95 0.06
C SER A 255 28.11 19.75 0.40
N GLU A 256 28.43 18.81 1.27
CA GLU A 256 29.74 18.27 1.58
C GLU A 256 29.75 16.77 1.31
N GLU A 257 30.95 16.17 1.18
CA GLU A 257 31.09 14.72 1.03
C GLU A 257 30.48 13.98 2.21
N ARG A 258 29.63 12.99 1.93
CA ARG A 258 28.97 12.14 2.91
C ARG A 258 29.00 10.69 2.48
N THR A 259 29.15 9.80 3.47
CA THR A 259 28.96 8.36 3.29
C THR A 259 27.49 8.00 3.25
N LEU A 260 27.14 6.84 2.70
CA LEU A 260 25.76 6.33 2.77
C LEU A 260 25.31 6.10 4.23
N GLU A 261 26.23 5.63 5.10
CA GLU A 261 25.93 5.44 6.53
C GLU A 261 25.54 6.76 7.21
N GLU A 262 26.25 7.86 6.94
CA GLU A 262 25.89 9.19 7.45
C GLU A 262 24.52 9.65 6.94
N MET A 263 24.17 9.29 5.70
CA MET A 263 22.84 9.61 5.14
C MET A 263 21.73 8.83 5.84
N ILE A 264 21.94 7.55 6.15
CA ILE A 264 20.98 6.71 6.89
C ILE A 264 20.83 7.20 8.33
N GLN A 265 21.90 7.67 8.96
CA GLN A 265 21.89 8.24 10.31
C GLN A 265 21.26 9.65 10.34
N GLY A 266 21.36 10.40 9.24
CA GLY A 266 20.65 11.67 9.07
C GLY A 266 19.24 11.43 8.53
N PRO A 267 18.19 11.56 9.33
CA PRO A 267 16.84 11.11 8.92
C PRO A 267 16.32 11.91 7.72
N LEU A 268 16.68 11.47 6.52
CA LEU A 268 16.38 12.18 5.28
C LEU A 268 14.97 11.86 4.75
N ILE A 269 14.43 10.66 5.05
CA ILE A 269 13.10 10.21 4.59
C ILE A 269 12.18 9.93 5.77
N TYR A 270 12.56 9.05 6.73
CA TYR A 270 11.70 8.65 7.85
C TYR A 270 11.65 9.63 9.03
N ASN A 271 12.56 10.55 9.16
CA ASN A 271 12.74 11.44 10.32
C ASN A 271 13.16 10.72 11.63
N ASN A 272 12.65 9.54 11.94
CA ASN A 272 13.05 8.70 13.08
C ASN A 272 12.68 7.22 12.84
N TYR A 273 13.12 6.33 13.74
CA TYR A 273 12.86 4.89 13.68
C TYR A 273 12.13 4.44 14.96
N PRO A 274 10.81 4.67 15.08
CA PRO A 274 10.07 4.50 16.33
C PRO A 274 9.83 3.04 16.73
N PHE A 275 9.95 2.09 15.79
CA PHE A 275 9.82 0.65 16.00
C PHE A 275 10.66 -0.09 14.97
N ALA A 276 10.98 -1.38 15.20
CA ALA A 276 11.72 -2.24 14.26
C ALA A 276 12.87 -1.52 13.56
N ALA A 277 13.74 -0.85 14.33
CA ALA A 277 14.72 0.13 13.85
C ALA A 277 15.62 -0.42 12.72
N ASP A 278 16.00 -1.70 12.78
CA ASP A 278 16.84 -2.31 11.75
C ASP A 278 16.10 -2.45 10.42
N LEU A 279 14.80 -2.80 10.44
CA LEU A 279 13.95 -2.86 9.24
C LEU A 279 13.74 -1.46 8.65
N LEU A 280 13.42 -0.47 9.50
CA LEU A 280 13.22 0.90 9.02
C LEU A 280 14.50 1.50 8.43
N ARG A 281 15.67 1.22 9.01
CA ARG A 281 16.97 1.62 8.46
C ARG A 281 17.25 0.94 7.12
N HIS A 282 16.93 -0.34 6.99
CA HIS A 282 17.07 -1.07 5.73
C HIS A 282 16.21 -0.43 4.63
N TRP A 283 14.95 -0.10 4.92
CA TRP A 283 14.08 0.57 3.95
C TRP A 283 14.45 2.03 3.69
N GLU A 284 14.95 2.76 4.69
CA GLU A 284 15.58 4.08 4.48
C GLU A 284 16.73 3.98 3.49
N GLU A 285 17.63 3.01 3.69
CA GLU A 285 18.75 2.75 2.79
C GLU A 285 18.28 2.45 1.36
N ASN A 286 17.30 1.56 1.20
CA ASN A 286 16.75 1.22 -0.11
C ASN A 286 16.16 2.45 -0.82
N MET A 287 15.39 3.26 -0.11
CA MET A 287 14.85 4.50 -0.66
C MET A 287 15.94 5.50 -1.01
N LEU A 288 16.95 5.68 -0.14
CA LEU A 288 18.08 6.56 -0.41
C LEU A 288 18.89 6.11 -1.63
N ARG A 289 19.16 4.82 -1.78
CA ARG A 289 19.86 4.26 -2.95
C ARG A 289 19.12 4.54 -4.27
N LYS A 290 17.79 4.47 -4.29
CA LYS A 290 16.97 4.81 -5.45
C LYS A 290 17.10 6.30 -5.81
N HIS A 291 17.03 7.18 -4.82
CA HIS A 291 17.27 8.61 -5.04
C HIS A 291 18.69 8.91 -5.51
N LEU A 292 19.70 8.29 -4.88
CA LEU A 292 21.09 8.46 -5.29
C LEU A 292 21.32 8.03 -6.74
N ARG A 293 20.77 6.87 -7.16
CA ARG A 293 20.82 6.42 -8.56
C ARG A 293 20.28 7.48 -9.51
N ARG A 294 19.07 7.99 -9.26
CA ARG A 294 18.45 9.05 -10.08
C ARG A 294 19.28 10.33 -10.12
N LEU A 295 19.82 10.76 -8.98
CA LEU A 295 20.63 11.98 -8.88
C LEU A 295 21.98 11.82 -9.57
N LEU A 296 22.60 10.63 -9.52
CA LEU A 296 23.82 10.29 -10.27
C LEU A 296 23.56 10.31 -11.78
N GLU A 297 22.49 9.67 -12.25
CA GLU A 297 22.10 9.64 -13.68
C GLU A 297 21.82 11.03 -14.23
N ARG A 298 21.26 11.93 -13.41
CA ARG A 298 21.02 13.34 -13.75
C ARG A 298 22.28 14.23 -13.61
N GLY A 299 23.41 13.67 -13.16
CA GLY A 299 24.64 14.41 -12.94
C GLY A 299 24.58 15.44 -11.80
N LEU A 300 23.59 15.32 -10.88
CA LEU A 300 23.41 16.23 -9.73
C LEU A 300 24.21 15.80 -8.50
N VAL A 301 24.67 14.56 -8.46
CA VAL A 301 25.54 13.95 -7.45
C VAL A 301 26.65 13.23 -8.19
N GLN A 302 27.82 13.17 -7.58
CA GLN A 302 28.94 12.38 -8.05
C GLN A 302 29.48 11.49 -6.92
N PRO A 303 29.96 10.26 -7.26
CA PRO A 303 30.63 9.41 -6.27
C PRO A 303 32.02 9.97 -5.96
N THR A 304 32.51 9.67 -4.77
CA THR A 304 33.85 10.01 -4.28
C THR A 304 34.53 8.73 -3.75
N GLU A 305 35.76 8.83 -3.28
CA GLU A 305 36.42 7.69 -2.62
C GLU A 305 35.71 7.23 -1.34
N LYS A 306 34.99 8.11 -0.65
CA LYS A 306 34.35 7.82 0.64
C LYS A 306 32.83 7.74 0.57
N GLY A 307 32.22 8.33 -0.44
CA GLY A 307 30.74 8.38 -0.51
C GLY A 307 30.24 9.19 -1.70
N TYR A 308 29.50 10.23 -1.42
CA TYR A 308 28.80 11.05 -2.43
C TYR A 308 28.93 12.53 -2.10
N VAL A 309 28.92 13.37 -3.12
CA VAL A 309 28.85 14.81 -2.99
C VAL A 309 27.99 15.41 -4.12
N ARG A 310 27.27 16.46 -3.83
CA ARG A 310 26.52 17.22 -4.84
C ARG A 310 27.48 17.87 -5.84
N THR A 311 27.21 17.73 -7.13
CA THR A 311 27.96 18.46 -8.15
C THR A 311 27.73 19.95 -8.00
N ALA A 312 28.77 20.76 -8.16
CA ALA A 312 28.60 22.19 -8.34
C ALA A 312 27.69 22.40 -9.58
N LYS A 313 26.62 23.21 -9.47
CA LYS A 313 25.89 23.62 -10.69
C LYS A 313 26.93 24.14 -11.68
N PRO A 314 26.89 23.76 -12.97
CA PRO A 314 27.57 24.53 -13.97
C PRO A 314 27.07 25.94 -13.80
N ALA A 315 28.01 26.92 -13.75
CA ALA A 315 27.65 28.32 -13.79
C ALA A 315 26.94 28.55 -15.14
N ASP A 316 25.67 28.94 -15.06
CA ASP A 316 24.88 29.33 -16.22
C ASP A 316 25.55 30.46 -16.97
#